data_831f84ff6bf7a4a804f8953bc574de27
#
_entry.id   831f84ff6bf7a4a804f8953bc574de27
#
_cell.length_a   1.000
_cell.length_b   1.000
_cell.length_c   1.000
_cell.angle_alpha   90.00
_cell.angle_beta   90.00
_cell.angle_gamma   90.00
#
_symmetry.space_group_name_H-M   'P 1'
#
loop_
_entity.id
_entity.type
_entity.pdbx_description
1 polymer ?
#
loop_
_entity_poly.entity_id
_entity_poly.type
_entity_poly.pdbx_seq_one_letter_code
_entity_poly.pdbx_strand_id
1 'polypeptide(L)'
;MVRVALAVRLLAKSGKENEVAKFLEGALPAAQAESRTPVWFALRFGPREFGIFDAFPDDAARKAHLSGQIAAALMAKASELLAEPPRIEQVDVLAAKVTT
;
A
#
# COMPACT_ATOMS: atom_id res chain seq x y z
N MET A 1 -11.72 -8.53 12.84
CA MET A 1 -10.31 -8.75 13.17
C MET A 1 -9.50 -9.02 11.90
N VAL A 2 -8.32 -8.44 11.79
CA VAL A 2 -7.47 -8.65 10.62
C VAL A 2 -6.71 -9.96 10.74
N ARG A 3 -6.60 -10.69 9.63
CA ARG A 3 -5.93 -12.01 9.58
C ARG A 3 -4.86 -12.09 8.53
N VAL A 4 -4.96 -11.29 7.47
CA VAL A 4 -4.00 -11.29 6.37
C VAL A 4 -3.63 -9.86 6.03
N ALA A 5 -2.49 -9.68 5.35
CA ALA A 5 -2.00 -8.35 5.06
C ALA A 5 -1.20 -8.33 3.76
N LEU A 6 -0.89 -7.13 3.33
CA LEU A 6 0.05 -6.88 2.24
C LEU A 6 1.16 -5.99 2.76
N ALA A 7 2.40 -6.36 2.46
CA ALA A 7 3.56 -5.53 2.73
C ALA A 7 4.17 -5.16 1.38
N VAL A 8 4.17 -3.86 1.07
CA VAL A 8 4.59 -3.37 -0.23
C VAL A 8 5.82 -2.48 -0.05
N ARG A 9 6.85 -2.72 -0.87
CA ARG A 9 8.05 -1.89 -0.92
C ARG A 9 8.12 -1.17 -2.25
N LEU A 10 8.45 0.12 -2.20
CA LEU A 10 8.54 0.99 -3.36
C LEU A 10 9.85 1.75 -3.32
N LEU A 11 10.62 1.69 -4.41
CA LEU A 11 11.85 2.45 -4.51
C LEU A 11 11.65 3.56 -5.55
N ALA A 12 11.71 4.80 -5.09
CA ALA A 12 11.52 5.95 -5.97
C ALA A 12 12.70 6.13 -6.90
N LYS A 13 12.43 6.55 -8.14
CA LYS A 13 13.49 7.03 -9.02
C LYS A 13 14.13 8.27 -8.41
N SER A 14 15.43 8.44 -8.67
CA SER A 14 16.13 9.65 -8.26
C SER A 14 15.42 10.88 -8.86
N GLY A 15 15.06 11.83 -8.01
CA GLY A 15 14.32 13.03 -8.40
C GLY A 15 12.81 12.89 -8.35
N LYS A 16 12.29 11.68 -8.08
CA LYS A 16 10.85 11.44 -8.01
C LYS A 16 10.35 11.19 -6.58
N GLU A 17 11.20 11.38 -5.60
CA GLU A 17 10.89 11.08 -4.19
C GLU A 17 9.65 11.85 -3.71
N ASN A 18 9.59 13.14 -4.00
CA ASN A 18 8.45 13.96 -3.58
C ASN A 18 7.15 13.55 -4.28
N GLU A 19 7.25 13.14 -5.54
CA GLU A 19 6.07 12.68 -6.26
C GLU A 19 5.54 11.37 -5.72
N VAL A 20 6.43 10.45 -5.33
CA VAL A 20 6.02 9.19 -4.68
C VAL A 20 5.33 9.50 -3.35
N ALA A 21 5.92 10.38 -2.53
CA ALA A 21 5.33 10.75 -1.26
C ALA A 21 3.93 11.34 -1.46
N LYS A 22 3.78 12.25 -2.41
CA LYS A 22 2.48 12.88 -2.70
C LYS A 22 1.46 11.88 -3.22
N PHE A 23 1.90 10.96 -4.06
CA PHE A 23 1.02 9.90 -4.56
C PHE A 23 0.46 9.07 -3.41
N LEU A 24 1.32 8.66 -2.48
CA LEU A 24 0.90 7.85 -1.35
C LEU A 24 -0.04 8.61 -0.41
N GLU A 25 0.31 9.86 -0.10
CA GLU A 25 -0.55 10.71 0.74
C GLU A 25 -1.91 10.93 0.09
N GLY A 26 -1.92 11.11 -1.22
CA GLY A 26 -3.14 11.34 -1.98
C GLY A 26 -4.03 10.10 -2.11
N ALA A 27 -3.50 8.91 -1.81
CA ALA A 27 -4.27 7.68 -1.88
C ALA A 27 -5.15 7.46 -0.63
N LEU A 28 -4.95 8.24 0.44
CA LEU A 28 -5.69 8.04 1.68
C LEU A 28 -7.22 8.08 1.51
N PRO A 29 -7.80 9.07 0.80
CA PRO A 29 -9.27 9.07 0.65
C PRO A 29 -9.81 7.80 -0.01
N ALA A 30 -9.09 7.25 -0.99
CA ALA A 30 -9.49 6.01 -1.63
C ALA A 30 -9.42 4.84 -0.67
N ALA A 31 -8.38 4.80 0.18
CA ALA A 31 -8.26 3.76 1.20
C ALA A 31 -9.39 3.86 2.22
N GLN A 32 -9.74 5.08 2.63
CA GLN A 32 -10.84 5.30 3.57
C GLN A 32 -12.19 4.87 3.00
N ALA A 33 -12.34 4.95 1.68
CA ALA A 33 -13.58 4.54 1.02
C ALA A 33 -13.72 3.01 0.89
N GLU A 34 -12.63 2.26 1.10
CA GLU A 34 -12.65 0.80 1.02
C GLU A 34 -13.14 0.20 2.34
N SER A 35 -14.39 -0.21 2.39
CA SER A 35 -15.01 -0.72 3.63
C SER A 35 -14.36 -2.01 4.13
N ARG A 36 -13.68 -2.77 3.25
CA ARG A 36 -13.06 -4.05 3.59
C ARG A 36 -11.57 -3.94 3.87
N THR A 37 -11.03 -2.71 3.94
CA THR A 37 -9.63 -2.44 4.26
C THR A 37 -9.56 -1.64 5.56
N PRO A 38 -9.67 -2.31 6.72
CA PRO A 38 -9.70 -1.60 8.00
C PRO A 38 -8.37 -0.98 8.43
N VAL A 39 -7.24 -1.43 7.84
CA VAL A 39 -5.91 -0.93 8.19
C VAL A 39 -5.16 -0.61 6.92
N TRP A 40 -4.66 0.60 6.80
CA TRP A 40 -3.87 1.04 5.65
C TRP A 40 -2.91 2.13 6.09
N PHE A 41 -1.61 1.92 5.82
CA PHE A 41 -0.57 2.91 6.10
C PHE A 41 0.27 3.15 4.87
N ALA A 42 0.57 4.42 4.59
CA ALA A 42 1.65 4.79 3.69
C ALA A 42 2.89 5.04 4.55
N LEU A 43 4.01 4.49 4.14
CA LEU A 43 5.24 4.48 4.93
C LEU A 43 6.41 5.06 4.17
N ARG A 44 7.35 5.63 4.91
CA ARG A 44 8.64 6.05 4.37
C ARG A 44 9.74 5.41 5.20
N PHE A 45 10.61 4.63 4.56
CA PHE A 45 11.71 3.96 5.24
C PHE A 45 13.00 4.76 5.18
N GLY A 46 13.17 5.58 4.16
CA GLY A 46 14.35 6.40 3.93
C GLY A 46 14.08 7.40 2.83
N PRO A 47 15.11 8.14 2.37
CA PRO A 47 14.89 9.21 1.39
C PRO A 47 14.22 8.74 0.10
N ARG A 48 14.50 7.51 -0.36
CA ARG A 48 13.96 6.97 -1.60
C ARG A 48 13.11 5.73 -1.42
N GLU A 49 13.00 5.23 -0.20
CA GLU A 49 12.27 3.99 0.08
C GLU A 49 10.95 4.27 0.77
N PHE A 50 9.89 3.77 0.18
CA PHE A 50 8.53 3.95 0.67
C PHE A 50 7.85 2.60 0.73
N GLY A 51 6.67 2.58 1.31
CA GLY A 51 5.89 1.36 1.34
C GLY A 51 4.45 1.61 1.70
N ILE A 52 3.70 0.53 1.60
CA ILE A 52 2.32 0.48 2.06
C ILE A 52 2.20 -0.79 2.89
N PHE A 53 1.57 -0.67 4.05
CA PHE A 53 1.15 -1.83 4.83
C PHE A 53 -0.35 -1.74 5.02
N ASP A 54 -1.07 -2.77 4.64
CA ASP A 54 -2.52 -2.82 4.85
C ASP A 54 -2.92 -4.22 5.28
N ALA A 55 -4.03 -4.31 6.01
CA ALA A 55 -4.47 -5.56 6.59
C ALA A 55 -5.97 -5.73 6.41
N PHE A 56 -6.39 -6.99 6.34
CA PHE A 56 -7.73 -7.36 5.92
C PHE A 56 -8.28 -8.48 6.78
N PRO A 57 -9.61 -8.55 6.93
CA PRO A 57 -10.22 -9.64 7.72
C PRO A 57 -10.07 -11.01 7.06
N ASP A 58 -9.96 -11.07 5.73
CA ASP A 58 -9.86 -12.33 5.01
C ASP A 58 -9.18 -12.13 3.65
N ASP A 59 -8.91 -13.25 2.98
CA ASP A 59 -8.26 -13.23 1.68
C ASP A 59 -9.12 -12.60 0.59
N ALA A 60 -10.43 -12.73 0.68
CA ALA A 60 -11.34 -12.12 -0.30
C ALA A 60 -11.25 -10.59 -0.26
N ALA A 61 -11.16 -10.00 0.94
CA ALA A 61 -10.97 -8.56 1.08
C ALA A 61 -9.62 -8.12 0.54
N ARG A 62 -8.57 -8.90 0.79
CA ARG A 62 -7.22 -8.62 0.26
C ARG A 62 -7.22 -8.66 -1.27
N LYS A 63 -7.86 -9.66 -1.86
CA LYS A 63 -7.98 -9.75 -3.32
C LYS A 63 -8.76 -8.57 -3.90
N ALA A 64 -9.84 -8.16 -3.24
CA ALA A 64 -10.62 -7.00 -3.68
C ALA A 64 -9.76 -5.74 -3.69
N HIS A 65 -8.90 -5.55 -2.67
CA HIS A 65 -8.00 -4.41 -2.61
C HIS A 65 -6.98 -4.46 -3.76
N LEU A 66 -6.42 -5.62 -4.04
CA LEU A 66 -5.43 -5.79 -5.12
C LEU A 66 -6.01 -5.50 -6.51
N SER A 67 -7.31 -5.64 -6.70
CA SER A 67 -7.99 -5.29 -7.95
C SER A 67 -8.67 -3.92 -7.89
N GLY A 68 -8.44 -3.15 -6.83
CA GLY A 68 -9.09 -1.85 -6.63
C GLY A 68 -8.34 -0.68 -7.24
N GLN A 69 -8.83 0.52 -6.94
CA GLN A 69 -8.34 1.76 -7.52
C GLN A 69 -6.91 2.10 -7.12
N ILE A 70 -6.54 1.84 -5.87
CA ILE A 70 -5.20 2.19 -5.38
C ILE A 70 -4.15 1.36 -6.11
N ALA A 71 -4.37 0.05 -6.22
CA ALA A 71 -3.45 -0.83 -6.92
C ALA A 71 -3.34 -0.45 -8.40
N ALA A 72 -4.48 -0.17 -9.04
CA ALA A 72 -4.49 0.24 -10.44
C ALA A 72 -3.72 1.55 -10.66
N ALA A 73 -3.93 2.53 -9.78
CA ALA A 73 -3.23 3.82 -9.86
C ALA A 73 -1.72 3.65 -9.64
N LEU A 74 -1.33 2.81 -8.68
CA LEU A 74 0.07 2.53 -8.42
C LEU A 74 0.75 1.91 -9.64
N MET A 75 0.11 0.90 -10.23
CA MET A 75 0.69 0.24 -11.40
C MET A 75 0.77 1.19 -12.61
N ALA A 76 -0.21 2.09 -12.75
CA ALA A 76 -0.19 3.07 -13.84
C ALA A 76 0.96 4.07 -13.69
N LYS A 77 1.38 4.37 -12.45
CA LYS A 77 2.46 5.34 -12.18
C LYS A 77 3.83 4.69 -11.98
N ALA A 78 3.88 3.37 -11.82
CA ALA A 78 5.09 2.68 -11.41
C ALA A 78 6.27 2.95 -12.36
N SER A 79 6.08 2.88 -13.67
CA SER A 79 7.16 3.07 -14.62
C SER A 79 7.70 4.51 -14.62
N GLU A 80 6.87 5.48 -14.27
CA GLU A 80 7.26 6.89 -14.20
C GLU A 80 7.98 7.20 -12.89
N LEU A 81 7.51 6.67 -11.77
CA LEU A 81 7.94 7.11 -10.45
C LEU A 81 8.94 6.16 -9.77
N LEU A 82 8.92 4.88 -10.12
CA LEU A 82 9.69 3.88 -9.39
C LEU A 82 10.89 3.37 -10.20
N ALA A 83 12.00 3.14 -9.49
CA ALA A 83 13.23 2.62 -10.07
C ALA A 83 13.10 1.14 -10.43
N GLU A 84 12.16 0.44 -9.79
CA GLU A 84 11.91 -0.98 -10.02
C GLU A 84 10.42 -1.25 -9.77
N PRO A 85 9.87 -2.39 -10.26
CA PRO A 85 8.47 -2.71 -10.00
C PRO A 85 8.19 -2.79 -8.49
N PRO A 86 6.96 -2.48 -8.06
CA PRO A 86 6.59 -2.62 -6.66
C PRO A 86 6.83 -4.06 -6.18
N ARG A 87 7.36 -4.18 -4.97
CA ARG A 87 7.58 -5.49 -4.34
C ARG A 87 6.41 -5.74 -3.40
N ILE A 88 5.49 -6.60 -3.83
CA ILE A 88 4.25 -6.86 -3.10
C ILE A 88 4.34 -8.25 -2.47
N GLU A 89 4.24 -8.30 -1.15
CA GLU A 89 4.27 -9.56 -0.41
C GLU A 89 2.94 -9.78 0.28
N GLN A 90 2.39 -10.97 0.11
CA GLN A 90 1.20 -11.40 0.83
C GLN A 90 1.66 -12.08 2.11
N VAL A 91 1.19 -11.57 3.24
CA VAL A 91 1.63 -12.06 4.55
C VAL A 91 0.44 -12.41 5.43
N ASP A 92 0.69 -13.26 6.41
CA ASP A 92 -0.30 -13.59 7.42
C ASP A 92 -0.10 -12.72 8.65
N VAL A 93 -1.19 -12.34 9.30
CA VAL A 93 -1.13 -11.61 10.56
C VAL A 93 -1.19 -12.63 11.69
N LEU A 94 -0.10 -12.75 12.44
CA LEU A 94 -0.03 -13.67 13.56
C LEU A 94 -0.69 -13.11 14.82
N ALA A 95 -0.59 -11.81 15.01
CA ALA A 95 -1.18 -11.12 16.15
C ALA A 95 -1.38 -9.66 15.78
N ALA A 96 -2.43 -9.05 16.26
CA ALA A 96 -2.72 -7.65 15.97
C ALA A 96 -3.33 -6.97 17.19
N LYS A 97 -2.91 -5.74 17.40
CA LYS A 97 -3.58 -4.85 18.32
C LYS A 97 -3.97 -3.62 17.49
N VAL A 98 -5.25 -3.47 17.27
CA VAL A 98 -5.79 -2.33 16.53
C VAL A 98 -6.78 -1.62 17.45
N THR A 99 -6.48 -0.36 17.75
CA THR A 99 -7.31 0.46 18.62
C THR A 99 -8.15 1.40 17.79
N THR A 100 -9.43 1.46 18.08
CA THR A 100 -10.35 2.37 17.38
C THR A 100 -10.66 3.59 18.21
#